data_01ccf4b1b9baee2f9e412fc70a6718ce
#
_entry.id   01ccf4b1b9baee2f9e412fc70a6718ce
#
_cell.length_a   1.000
_cell.length_b   1.000
_cell.length_c   1.000
_cell.angle_alpha   90.00
_cell.angle_beta   90.00
_cell.angle_gamma   90.00
#
_symmetry.space_group_name_H-M   'P 1'
#
loop_
_entity.id
_entity.type
_entity.pdbx_description
1 polymer ?
#
loop_
_entity_poly.entity_id
_entity_poly.type
_entity_poly.pdbx_seq_one_letter_code
_entity_poly.pdbx_strand_id
1 'polypeptide(L)'
;MTSLLVRTVRTNPPLALTGLMTVAVLLVCLVGLVTDPRQVLGEPTWLKPAKFAVSISVYSLTLVWFLTFVRGRRRLVAAISWIVAAALLIEQVLIMVQAARGLRSHFNMSTPLDQTIYFAMAGAVATLWATNVVLAVVLLAQRLEDPVLAWGLRAGLVVAVTGMAVAFLMTDPTPAQLDAVRAGGDRVLVGAHTVGPVDGGPGLPVLGWSTVGGDLRVAHFVGIHAMQALPLVAWLLAALPATWLTVRDRTRLVQVAGVAGLAVVLLLAWQALRGQPLTGPDALTAGTAAVVALAALTTAGGVVLVARRRAAVSEAAHLD
;
A
#
# COMPACT_ATOMS: atom_id res chain seq x y z
N MET A 1 -20.82 17.42 -8.00
CA MET A 1 -19.38 17.10 -8.10
C MET A 1 -18.48 18.29 -7.81
N THR A 2 -18.72 19.47 -8.39
CA THR A 2 -17.92 20.70 -8.14
C THR A 2 -17.75 21.06 -6.67
N SER A 3 -18.77 20.89 -5.83
CA SER A 3 -18.72 21.25 -4.40
C SER A 3 -17.79 20.34 -3.57
N LEU A 4 -17.72 19.02 -3.88
CA LEU A 4 -16.87 18.06 -3.15
C LEU A 4 -15.39 18.30 -3.46
N LEU A 5 -15.04 18.46 -4.74
CA LEU A 5 -13.66 18.76 -5.16
C LEU A 5 -13.16 20.07 -4.54
N VAL A 6 -13.96 21.14 -4.62
CA VAL A 6 -13.62 22.43 -4.02
C VAL A 6 -13.41 22.30 -2.51
N ARG A 7 -14.26 21.54 -1.82
CA ARG A 7 -14.12 21.28 -0.39
C ARG A 7 -12.82 20.52 -0.08
N THR A 8 -12.51 19.47 -0.84
CA THR A 8 -11.27 18.68 -0.66
C THR A 8 -10.03 19.54 -0.86
N VAL A 9 -9.97 20.33 -1.94
CA VAL A 9 -8.85 21.25 -2.22
C VAL A 9 -8.71 22.29 -1.09
N ARG A 10 -9.81 22.85 -0.59
CA ARG A 10 -9.76 23.81 0.53
C ARG A 10 -9.32 23.17 1.85
N THR A 11 -9.63 21.89 2.05
CA THR A 11 -9.26 21.17 3.29
C THR A 11 -7.76 20.90 3.36
N ASN A 12 -7.15 20.46 2.26
CA ASN A 12 -5.72 20.13 2.19
C ASN A 12 -5.19 20.38 0.76
N PRO A 13 -4.83 21.64 0.43
CA PRO A 13 -4.41 22.00 -0.92
C PRO A 13 -3.24 21.16 -1.46
N PRO A 14 -2.11 20.94 -0.73
CA PRO A 14 -0.96 20.24 -1.31
C PRO A 14 -1.30 18.82 -1.75
N LEU A 15 -1.95 18.02 -0.92
CA LEU A 15 -2.31 16.64 -1.26
C LEU A 15 -3.43 16.57 -2.29
N ALA A 16 -4.44 17.43 -2.19
CA ALA A 16 -5.54 17.44 -3.16
C ALA A 16 -5.05 17.83 -4.56
N LEU A 17 -4.17 18.83 -4.67
CA LEU A 17 -3.56 19.21 -5.94
C LEU A 17 -2.65 18.11 -6.48
N THR A 18 -1.84 17.45 -5.62
CA THR A 18 -1.03 16.29 -6.03
C THR A 18 -1.91 15.20 -6.65
N GLY A 19 -3.02 14.83 -5.98
CA GLY A 19 -3.96 13.85 -6.52
C GLY A 19 -4.56 14.26 -7.87
N LEU A 20 -4.94 15.53 -8.04
CA LEU A 20 -5.46 16.04 -9.32
C LEU A 20 -4.40 16.09 -10.42
N MET A 21 -3.18 16.53 -10.09
CA MET A 21 -2.06 16.55 -11.04
C MET A 21 -1.72 15.14 -11.54
N THR A 22 -1.73 14.15 -10.64
CA THR A 22 -1.44 12.77 -11.04
C THR A 22 -2.58 12.13 -11.86
N VAL A 23 -3.83 12.58 -11.70
CA VAL A 23 -4.91 12.23 -12.66
C VAL A 23 -4.62 12.80 -14.04
N ALA A 24 -4.13 14.05 -14.15
CA ALA A 24 -3.71 14.61 -15.44
C ALA A 24 -2.50 13.85 -16.04
N VAL A 25 -1.53 13.48 -15.21
CA VAL A 25 -0.40 12.63 -15.62
C VAL A 25 -0.87 11.26 -16.13
N LEU A 26 -1.89 10.66 -15.51
CA LEU A 26 -2.49 9.42 -15.99
C LEU A 26 -3.00 9.56 -17.43
N LEU A 27 -3.67 10.66 -17.78
CA LEU A 27 -4.12 10.90 -19.15
C LEU A 27 -2.95 10.94 -20.14
N VAL A 28 -1.85 11.60 -19.77
CA VAL A 28 -0.61 11.60 -20.57
C VAL A 28 -0.07 10.18 -20.74
N CYS A 29 -0.02 9.40 -19.67
CA CYS A 29 0.45 8.01 -19.72
C CYS A 29 -0.45 7.13 -20.60
N LEU A 30 -1.78 7.31 -20.56
CA LEU A 30 -2.71 6.58 -21.42
C LEU A 30 -2.47 6.87 -22.90
N VAL A 31 -2.19 8.13 -23.25
CA VAL A 31 -1.77 8.48 -24.62
C VAL A 31 -0.45 7.79 -24.95
N GLY A 32 0.54 7.85 -24.07
CA GLY A 32 1.83 7.18 -24.25
C GLY A 32 1.73 5.66 -24.44
N LEU A 33 0.80 4.99 -23.73
CA LEU A 33 0.55 3.56 -23.91
C LEU A 33 0.05 3.19 -25.32
N VAL A 34 -0.62 4.11 -26.00
CA VAL A 34 -1.15 3.88 -27.35
C VAL A 34 -0.14 4.29 -28.42
N THR A 35 0.64 5.35 -28.18
CA THR A 35 1.49 5.99 -29.21
C THR A 35 2.96 5.58 -29.16
N ASP A 36 3.44 5.06 -28.04
CA ASP A 36 4.85 4.72 -27.85
C ASP A 36 5.03 3.18 -27.78
N PRO A 37 5.58 2.53 -28.81
CA PRO A 37 5.73 1.07 -28.86
C PRO A 37 6.90 0.55 -28.01
N ARG A 38 7.70 1.43 -27.39
CA ARG A 38 8.86 1.01 -26.60
C ARG A 38 8.46 0.23 -25.36
N GLN A 39 9.32 -0.69 -24.96
CA GLN A 39 9.16 -1.51 -23.78
C GLN A 39 10.36 -1.35 -22.83
N VAL A 40 10.09 -1.43 -21.55
CA VAL A 40 11.09 -1.48 -20.47
C VAL A 40 10.80 -2.71 -19.62
N LEU A 41 11.73 -3.62 -19.52
CA LEU A 41 11.57 -4.89 -18.80
C LEU A 41 10.37 -5.72 -19.28
N GLY A 42 10.11 -5.74 -20.60
CA GLY A 42 9.02 -6.50 -21.19
C GLY A 42 7.62 -5.90 -21.01
N GLU A 43 7.50 -4.73 -20.37
CA GLU A 43 6.23 -4.00 -20.21
C GLU A 43 6.24 -2.70 -21.04
N PRO A 44 5.07 -2.25 -21.56
CA PRO A 44 4.98 -0.94 -22.21
C PRO A 44 5.56 0.17 -21.31
N THR A 45 6.40 1.03 -21.89
CA THR A 45 7.18 2.04 -21.15
C THR A 45 6.32 2.92 -20.25
N TRP A 46 5.13 3.29 -20.71
CA TRP A 46 4.21 4.17 -19.99
C TRP A 46 3.30 3.47 -18.94
N LEU A 47 3.36 2.12 -18.87
CA LEU A 47 2.51 1.37 -17.93
C LEU A 47 2.89 1.64 -16.47
N LYS A 48 4.18 1.66 -16.16
CA LYS A 48 4.65 1.93 -14.79
C LYS A 48 4.28 3.35 -14.31
N PRO A 49 4.56 4.44 -15.08
CA PRO A 49 4.07 5.77 -14.70
C PRO A 49 2.56 5.84 -14.52
N ALA A 50 1.77 5.15 -15.36
CA ALA A 50 0.31 5.10 -15.23
C ALA A 50 -0.12 4.43 -13.92
N LYS A 51 0.45 3.27 -13.57
CA LYS A 51 0.20 2.58 -12.29
C LYS A 51 0.50 3.49 -11.09
N PHE A 52 1.61 4.21 -11.13
CA PHE A 52 1.98 5.16 -10.07
C PHE A 52 1.03 6.35 -10.01
N ALA A 53 0.62 6.91 -11.14
CA ALA A 53 -0.33 8.02 -11.18
C ALA A 53 -1.67 7.66 -10.53
N VAL A 54 -2.20 6.45 -10.79
CA VAL A 54 -3.40 5.94 -10.12
C VAL A 54 -3.17 5.79 -8.62
N SER A 55 -2.07 5.13 -8.22
CA SER A 55 -1.75 4.87 -6.81
C SER A 55 -1.56 6.17 -6.03
N ILE A 56 -0.84 7.15 -6.58
CA ILE A 56 -0.61 8.45 -5.94
C ILE A 56 -1.91 9.23 -5.80
N SER A 57 -2.79 9.21 -6.82
CA SER A 57 -4.10 9.86 -6.74
C SER A 57 -4.95 9.30 -5.60
N VAL A 58 -5.08 7.97 -5.55
CA VAL A 58 -5.85 7.27 -4.50
C VAL A 58 -5.25 7.50 -3.13
N TYR A 59 -3.92 7.38 -3.02
CA TYR A 59 -3.19 7.59 -1.77
C TYR A 59 -3.35 9.02 -1.24
N SER A 60 -3.15 10.03 -2.10
CA SER A 60 -3.26 11.44 -1.72
C SER A 60 -4.66 11.78 -1.18
N LEU A 61 -5.72 11.33 -1.88
CA LEU A 61 -7.10 11.57 -1.44
C LEU A 61 -7.42 10.82 -0.14
N THR A 62 -6.93 9.60 0.00
CA THR A 62 -7.04 8.85 1.26
C THR A 62 -6.36 9.58 2.41
N LEU A 63 -5.16 10.11 2.18
CA LEU A 63 -4.41 10.81 3.21
C LEU A 63 -5.06 12.14 3.59
N VAL A 64 -5.64 12.89 2.64
CA VAL A 64 -6.47 14.07 2.97
C VAL A 64 -7.54 13.69 3.98
N TRP A 65 -8.25 12.58 3.75
CA TRP A 65 -9.28 12.11 4.66
C TRP A 65 -8.72 11.69 6.03
N PHE A 66 -7.62 10.94 6.08
CA PHE A 66 -6.95 10.56 7.35
C PHE A 66 -6.54 11.77 8.18
N LEU A 67 -5.99 12.80 7.53
CA LEU A 67 -5.53 14.02 8.20
C LEU A 67 -6.68 14.82 8.82
N THR A 68 -7.94 14.64 8.38
CA THR A 68 -9.10 15.28 9.03
C THR A 68 -9.33 14.75 10.46
N PHE A 69 -8.83 13.57 10.78
CA PHE A 69 -8.95 12.98 12.12
C PHE A 69 -7.84 13.44 13.07
N VAL A 70 -6.78 14.10 12.60
CA VAL A 70 -5.71 14.64 13.45
C VAL A 70 -6.16 15.95 14.09
N ARG A 71 -6.41 15.92 15.39
CA ARG A 71 -6.92 17.08 16.14
C ARG A 71 -5.82 17.89 16.80
N GLY A 72 -5.97 19.22 16.87
CA GLY A 72 -5.13 20.12 17.64
C GLY A 72 -3.69 20.33 17.12
N ARG A 73 -3.31 19.70 15.99
CA ARG A 73 -1.92 19.68 15.47
C ARG A 73 -1.80 20.28 14.07
N ARG A 74 -2.38 21.46 13.84
CA ARG A 74 -2.43 22.10 12.50
C ARG A 74 -1.07 22.21 11.80
N ARG A 75 0.00 22.56 12.53
CA ARG A 75 1.37 22.67 11.97
C ARG A 75 1.89 21.32 11.52
N LEU A 76 1.65 20.25 12.29
CA LEU A 76 2.04 18.89 11.94
C LEU A 76 1.28 18.40 10.70
N VAL A 77 -0.04 18.63 10.64
CA VAL A 77 -0.85 18.28 9.47
C VAL A 77 -0.33 19.01 8.22
N ALA A 78 -0.04 20.29 8.32
CA ALA A 78 0.52 21.05 7.21
C ALA A 78 1.90 20.52 6.78
N ALA A 79 2.79 20.23 7.74
CA ALA A 79 4.11 19.67 7.45
C ALA A 79 4.00 18.30 6.75
N ILE A 80 3.20 17.37 7.29
CA ILE A 80 2.93 16.06 6.67
C ILE A 80 2.42 16.25 5.24
N SER A 81 1.46 17.15 5.04
CA SER A 81 0.83 17.36 3.73
C SER A 81 1.85 17.84 2.67
N TRP A 82 2.69 18.81 3.01
CA TRP A 82 3.71 19.32 2.08
C TRP A 82 4.84 18.31 1.84
N ILE A 83 5.32 17.63 2.89
CA ILE A 83 6.39 16.62 2.77
C ILE A 83 5.92 15.47 1.88
N VAL A 84 4.72 14.94 2.14
CA VAL A 84 4.16 13.85 1.35
C VAL A 84 3.89 14.28 -0.08
N ALA A 85 3.29 15.46 -0.30
CA ALA A 85 3.04 15.97 -1.64
C ALA A 85 4.35 16.11 -2.45
N ALA A 86 5.39 16.68 -1.84
CA ALA A 86 6.71 16.82 -2.48
C ALA A 86 7.32 15.46 -2.81
N ALA A 87 7.32 14.50 -1.87
CA ALA A 87 7.87 13.17 -2.08
C ALA A 87 7.15 12.42 -3.22
N LEU A 88 5.81 12.47 -3.26
CA LEU A 88 5.01 11.82 -4.30
C LEU A 88 5.22 12.46 -5.68
N LEU A 89 5.35 13.79 -5.75
CA LEU A 89 5.61 14.49 -7.02
C LEU A 89 7.03 14.22 -7.52
N ILE A 90 8.04 14.21 -6.64
CA ILE A 90 9.40 13.81 -7.00
C ILE A 90 9.39 12.40 -7.59
N GLU A 91 8.76 11.46 -6.92
CA GLU A 91 8.65 10.07 -7.38
C GLU A 91 7.99 9.98 -8.77
N GLN A 92 6.82 10.60 -8.94
CA GLN A 92 6.09 10.59 -10.22
C GLN A 92 6.88 11.23 -11.36
N VAL A 93 7.51 12.38 -11.11
CA VAL A 93 8.31 13.09 -12.13
C VAL A 93 9.51 12.24 -12.54
N LEU A 94 10.24 11.67 -11.59
CA LEU A 94 11.43 10.87 -11.91
C LEU A 94 11.08 9.56 -12.63
N ILE A 95 9.95 8.92 -12.30
CA ILE A 95 9.42 7.79 -13.07
C ILE A 95 9.08 8.20 -14.50
N MET A 96 8.45 9.36 -14.69
CA MET A 96 8.13 9.90 -16.03
C MET A 96 9.39 10.21 -16.84
N VAL A 97 10.40 10.80 -16.21
CA VAL A 97 11.69 11.09 -16.85
C VAL A 97 12.36 9.81 -17.33
N GLN A 98 12.41 8.77 -16.52
CA GLN A 98 13.01 7.49 -16.90
C GLN A 98 12.20 6.79 -17.99
N ALA A 99 10.87 6.84 -17.95
CA ALA A 99 10.00 6.33 -18.99
C ALA A 99 10.26 7.04 -20.33
N ALA A 100 10.34 8.38 -20.33
CA ALA A 100 10.65 9.16 -21.54
C ALA A 100 12.01 8.79 -22.14
N ARG A 101 13.00 8.45 -21.29
CA ARG A 101 14.33 7.96 -21.70
C ARG A 101 14.33 6.50 -22.17
N GLY A 102 13.23 5.75 -21.98
CA GLY A 102 13.17 4.30 -22.27
C GLY A 102 13.99 3.45 -21.30
N LEU A 103 14.17 3.93 -20.06
CA LEU A 103 15.01 3.29 -19.04
C LEU A 103 14.17 2.86 -17.84
N ARG A 104 14.69 1.85 -17.11
CA ARG A 104 14.09 1.47 -15.82
C ARG A 104 14.19 2.62 -14.82
N SER A 105 13.10 2.88 -14.09
CA SER A 105 13.04 3.98 -13.12
C SER A 105 13.75 3.66 -11.80
N HIS A 106 13.67 2.40 -11.33
CA HIS A 106 14.25 1.96 -10.07
C HIS A 106 15.48 1.10 -10.29
N PHE A 107 16.37 1.09 -9.31
CA PHE A 107 17.58 0.24 -9.27
C PHE A 107 18.62 0.52 -10.35
N ASN A 108 18.47 1.56 -11.16
CA ASN A 108 19.38 1.93 -12.23
C ASN A 108 20.52 2.79 -11.69
N MET A 109 21.74 2.30 -11.79
CA MET A 109 22.98 2.97 -11.37
C MET A 109 23.96 3.17 -12.54
N SER A 110 23.49 3.04 -13.79
CA SER A 110 24.33 2.97 -14.98
C SER A 110 25.11 4.26 -15.29
N THR A 111 24.55 5.42 -14.94
CA THR A 111 25.17 6.73 -15.19
C THR A 111 25.09 7.60 -13.92
N PRO A 112 25.88 8.66 -13.80
CA PRO A 112 25.75 9.61 -12.68
C PRO A 112 24.35 10.21 -12.54
N LEU A 113 23.65 10.46 -13.66
CA LEU A 113 22.27 10.93 -13.65
C LEU A 113 21.32 9.86 -13.10
N ASP A 114 21.48 8.60 -13.52
CA ASP A 114 20.63 7.50 -13.04
C ASP A 114 20.85 7.23 -11.54
N GLN A 115 22.10 7.34 -11.06
CA GLN A 115 22.43 7.27 -9.63
C GLN A 115 21.74 8.39 -8.85
N THR A 116 21.78 9.63 -9.37
CA THR A 116 21.10 10.77 -8.73
C THR A 116 19.60 10.55 -8.65
N ILE A 117 18.99 10.06 -9.74
CA ILE A 117 17.57 9.71 -9.78
C ILE A 117 17.25 8.62 -8.76
N TYR A 118 18.04 7.54 -8.72
CA TYR A 118 17.85 6.44 -7.79
C TYR A 118 17.89 6.92 -6.32
N PHE A 119 18.90 7.69 -5.94
CA PHE A 119 19.01 8.19 -4.56
C PHE A 119 17.92 9.22 -4.22
N ALA A 120 17.51 10.07 -5.16
CA ALA A 120 16.42 11.01 -4.97
C ALA A 120 15.09 10.27 -4.70
N MET A 121 14.80 9.21 -5.49
CA MET A 121 13.61 8.37 -5.29
C MET A 121 13.68 7.60 -3.98
N ALA A 122 14.82 6.99 -3.66
CA ALA A 122 15.01 6.27 -2.39
C ALA A 122 14.80 7.21 -1.17
N GLY A 123 15.35 8.44 -1.24
CA GLY A 123 15.14 9.46 -0.21
C GLY A 123 13.68 9.90 -0.09
N ALA A 124 12.99 10.08 -1.21
CA ALA A 124 11.56 10.44 -1.23
C ALA A 124 10.70 9.33 -0.60
N VAL A 125 10.93 8.07 -0.97
CA VAL A 125 10.20 6.91 -0.41
C VAL A 125 10.48 6.72 1.07
N ALA A 126 11.74 6.85 1.52
CA ALA A 126 12.11 6.79 2.94
C ALA A 126 11.42 7.90 3.75
N THR A 127 11.40 9.13 3.21
CA THR A 127 10.71 10.28 3.82
C THR A 127 9.19 10.03 3.89
N LEU A 128 8.60 9.50 2.83
CA LEU A 128 7.19 9.12 2.79
C LEU A 128 6.86 8.08 3.87
N TRP A 129 7.68 7.02 3.97
CA TRP A 129 7.52 6.00 5.00
C TRP A 129 7.62 6.57 6.42
N ALA A 130 8.66 7.34 6.72
CA ALA A 130 8.86 7.96 8.04
C ALA A 130 7.69 8.89 8.41
N THR A 131 7.17 9.66 7.46
CA THR A 131 6.02 10.54 7.66
C THR A 131 4.75 9.74 7.97
N ASN A 132 4.54 8.58 7.34
CA ASN A 132 3.42 7.68 7.65
C ASN A 132 3.58 7.02 9.04
N VAL A 133 4.81 6.69 9.46
CA VAL A 133 5.07 6.24 10.84
C VAL A 133 4.67 7.30 11.85
N VAL A 134 5.05 8.57 11.63
CA VAL A 134 4.64 9.69 12.49
C VAL A 134 3.11 9.80 12.55
N LEU A 135 2.43 9.73 11.40
CA LEU A 135 0.96 9.76 11.36
C LEU A 135 0.34 8.58 12.11
N ALA A 136 0.90 7.37 11.97
CA ALA A 136 0.46 6.18 12.68
C ALA A 136 0.55 6.38 14.20
N VAL A 137 1.69 6.85 14.70
CA VAL A 137 1.91 7.13 16.12
C VAL A 137 0.89 8.17 16.64
N VAL A 138 0.65 9.23 15.87
CA VAL A 138 -0.31 10.28 16.24
C VAL A 138 -1.73 9.72 16.35
N LEU A 139 -2.18 8.95 15.37
CA LEU A 139 -3.54 8.37 15.36
C LEU A 139 -3.72 7.24 16.38
N LEU A 140 -2.65 6.48 16.68
CA LEU A 140 -2.65 5.48 17.75
C LEU A 140 -2.80 6.13 19.13
N ALA A 141 -2.11 7.24 19.36
CA ALA A 141 -2.11 7.97 20.63
C ALA A 141 -3.38 8.83 20.84
N GLN A 142 -4.08 9.21 19.77
CA GLN A 142 -5.23 10.11 19.83
C GLN A 142 -6.54 9.35 20.11
N ARG A 143 -7.39 9.88 20.97
CA ARG A 143 -8.77 9.36 21.15
C ARG A 143 -9.67 9.85 20.03
N LEU A 144 -10.30 8.93 19.32
CA LEU A 144 -11.32 9.19 18.29
C LEU A 144 -12.69 8.79 18.85
N GLU A 145 -13.75 9.52 18.42
CA GLU A 145 -15.10 9.37 18.94
C GLU A 145 -15.74 8.04 18.54
N ASP A 146 -15.58 7.66 17.27
CA ASP A 146 -16.07 6.39 16.75
C ASP A 146 -14.99 5.30 16.90
N PRO A 147 -15.16 4.33 17.83
CA PRO A 147 -14.16 3.28 18.04
C PRO A 147 -14.06 2.29 16.87
N VAL A 148 -15.13 2.08 16.10
CA VAL A 148 -15.11 1.16 14.94
C VAL A 148 -14.23 1.76 13.85
N LEU A 149 -14.49 3.01 13.46
CA LEU A 149 -13.68 3.73 12.49
C LEU A 149 -12.25 3.96 13.00
N ALA A 150 -12.09 4.29 14.28
CA ALA A 150 -10.77 4.47 14.88
C ALA A 150 -9.87 3.25 14.70
N TRP A 151 -10.39 2.05 14.90
CA TRP A 151 -9.63 0.83 14.68
C TRP A 151 -9.38 0.56 13.19
N GLY A 152 -10.33 0.87 12.30
CA GLY A 152 -10.12 0.81 10.85
C GLY A 152 -8.95 1.67 10.38
N LEU A 153 -8.93 2.94 10.82
CA LEU A 153 -7.86 3.90 10.50
C LEU A 153 -6.50 3.46 11.05
N ARG A 154 -6.45 3.06 12.33
CA ARG A 154 -5.22 2.63 13.01
C ARG A 154 -4.65 1.36 12.40
N ALA A 155 -5.47 0.33 12.25
CA ALA A 155 -5.05 -0.92 11.67
C ALA A 155 -4.64 -0.74 10.20
N GLY A 156 -5.42 0.03 9.42
CA GLY A 156 -5.09 0.37 8.05
C GLY A 156 -3.71 1.02 7.92
N LEU A 157 -3.41 1.96 8.79
CA LEU A 157 -2.13 2.67 8.76
C LEU A 157 -0.96 1.80 9.23
N VAL A 158 -1.15 0.98 10.28
CA VAL A 158 -0.12 0.04 10.74
C VAL A 158 0.24 -0.97 9.65
N VAL A 159 -0.78 -1.58 9.03
CA VAL A 159 -0.57 -2.54 7.94
C VAL A 159 0.08 -1.86 6.73
N ALA A 160 -0.32 -0.62 6.40
CA ALA A 160 0.26 0.14 5.31
C ALA A 160 1.74 0.48 5.56
N VAL A 161 2.10 0.94 6.75
CA VAL A 161 3.50 1.22 7.13
C VAL A 161 4.34 -0.07 7.06
N THR A 162 3.80 -1.21 7.46
CA THR A 162 4.47 -2.52 7.31
C THR A 162 4.66 -2.88 5.83
N GLY A 163 3.63 -2.72 5.00
CA GLY A 163 3.74 -2.95 3.56
C GLY A 163 4.71 -2.01 2.86
N MET A 164 4.73 -0.73 3.27
CA MET A 164 5.72 0.24 2.78
C MET A 164 7.15 -0.19 3.16
N ALA A 165 7.36 -0.74 4.38
CA ALA A 165 8.67 -1.19 4.83
C ALA A 165 9.21 -2.36 3.97
N VAL A 166 8.36 -3.17 3.37
CA VAL A 166 8.78 -4.23 2.42
C VAL A 166 9.56 -3.66 1.23
N ALA A 167 9.33 -2.39 0.85
CA ALA A 167 10.08 -1.74 -0.23
C ALA A 167 11.59 -1.64 0.07
N PHE A 168 11.98 -1.53 1.33
CA PHE A 168 13.41 -1.49 1.70
C PHE A 168 14.12 -2.81 1.37
N LEU A 169 13.42 -3.94 1.44
CA LEU A 169 13.98 -5.25 1.04
C LEU A 169 14.27 -5.32 -0.47
N MET A 170 13.61 -4.50 -1.27
CA MET A 170 13.85 -4.44 -2.72
C MET A 170 15.13 -3.67 -3.08
N THR A 171 15.66 -2.85 -2.16
CA THR A 171 16.86 -2.03 -2.39
C THR A 171 18.16 -2.76 -2.12
N ASP A 172 18.11 -3.95 -1.52
CA ASP A 172 19.30 -4.76 -1.28
C ASP A 172 19.82 -5.37 -2.59
N PRO A 173 21.13 -5.34 -2.84
CA PRO A 173 21.72 -5.98 -3.99
C PRO A 173 21.42 -7.50 -4.01
N THR A 174 21.02 -8.01 -5.17
CA THR A 174 20.84 -9.47 -5.31
C THR A 174 22.19 -10.21 -5.30
N PRO A 175 22.21 -11.51 -4.95
CA PRO A 175 23.44 -12.30 -5.00
C PRO A 175 24.15 -12.20 -6.36
N ALA A 176 23.41 -12.28 -7.47
CA ALA A 176 23.97 -12.15 -8.81
C ALA A 176 24.60 -10.77 -9.07
N GLN A 177 24.01 -9.68 -8.55
CA GLN A 177 24.59 -8.33 -8.64
C GLN A 177 25.88 -8.23 -7.83
N LEU A 178 25.93 -8.83 -6.64
CA LEU A 178 27.14 -8.87 -5.81
C LEU A 178 28.27 -9.68 -6.48
N ASP A 179 27.94 -10.81 -7.07
CA ASP A 179 28.91 -11.66 -7.76
C ASP A 179 29.47 -10.98 -9.01
N ALA A 180 28.63 -10.26 -9.77
CA ALA A 180 29.07 -9.46 -10.92
C ALA A 180 30.08 -8.37 -10.49
N VAL A 181 29.83 -7.67 -9.39
CA VAL A 181 30.78 -6.66 -8.85
C VAL A 181 32.06 -7.31 -8.34
N ARG A 182 31.98 -8.47 -7.65
CA ARG A 182 33.17 -9.22 -7.21
C ARG A 182 34.03 -9.69 -8.37
N ALA A 183 33.41 -10.01 -9.48
CA ALA A 183 34.10 -10.38 -10.71
C ALA A 183 34.72 -9.19 -11.48
N GLY A 184 34.68 -7.97 -10.90
CA GLY A 184 35.24 -6.77 -11.51
C GLY A 184 34.30 -6.04 -12.47
N GLY A 185 33.01 -6.39 -12.49
CA GLY A 185 32.00 -5.68 -13.27
C GLY A 185 31.51 -4.39 -12.61
N ASP A 186 30.96 -3.48 -13.40
CA ASP A 186 30.40 -2.23 -12.93
C ASP A 186 29.10 -2.46 -12.14
N ARG A 187 28.86 -1.63 -11.13
CA ARG A 187 27.60 -1.60 -10.37
C ARG A 187 26.52 -0.84 -11.16
N VAL A 188 25.96 -1.48 -12.18
CA VAL A 188 24.91 -0.88 -13.02
C VAL A 188 23.50 -1.02 -12.46
N LEU A 189 23.29 -1.97 -11.55
CA LEU A 189 22.00 -2.24 -10.88
C LEU A 189 22.20 -2.50 -9.40
N VAL A 190 21.28 -1.98 -8.58
CA VAL A 190 21.25 -2.21 -7.13
C VAL A 190 19.82 -2.45 -6.67
N GLY A 191 19.50 -3.70 -6.33
CA GLY A 191 18.15 -4.10 -5.92
C GLY A 191 17.33 -4.76 -7.03
N ALA A 192 16.17 -5.30 -6.64
CA ALA A 192 15.21 -5.95 -7.54
C ALA A 192 13.82 -6.01 -6.88
N HIS A 193 12.78 -6.10 -7.72
CA HIS A 193 11.42 -6.40 -7.24
C HIS A 193 11.23 -7.88 -6.95
N THR A 194 11.93 -8.73 -7.72
CA THR A 194 11.81 -10.19 -7.68
C THR A 194 12.88 -10.83 -6.80
N VAL A 195 12.56 -11.99 -6.25
CA VAL A 195 13.47 -12.85 -5.50
C VAL A 195 13.63 -14.15 -6.28
N GLY A 196 14.87 -14.45 -6.66
CA GLY A 196 15.27 -15.56 -7.52
C GLY A 196 15.48 -15.12 -8.97
N PRO A 197 14.46 -14.94 -9.78
CA PRO A 197 14.63 -14.53 -11.18
C PRO A 197 15.01 -13.03 -11.31
N VAL A 198 15.51 -12.67 -12.49
CA VAL A 198 15.77 -11.27 -12.85
C VAL A 198 14.45 -10.55 -13.14
N ASP A 199 14.37 -9.26 -12.78
CA ASP A 199 13.22 -8.41 -13.12
C ASP A 199 12.98 -8.36 -14.64
N GLY A 200 11.70 -8.39 -15.06
CA GLY A 200 11.28 -8.32 -16.48
C GLY A 200 11.00 -9.68 -17.12
N GLY A 201 11.03 -10.77 -16.33
CA GLY A 201 10.57 -12.09 -16.77
C GLY A 201 9.05 -12.23 -16.82
N PRO A 202 8.52 -13.47 -16.99
CA PRO A 202 7.08 -13.74 -17.03
C PRO A 202 6.36 -13.17 -15.83
N GLY A 203 5.27 -12.41 -16.06
CA GLY A 203 4.52 -11.72 -15.02
C GLY A 203 3.00 -11.72 -15.27
N LEU A 204 2.24 -11.43 -14.23
CA LEU A 204 0.79 -11.27 -14.34
C LEU A 204 0.45 -10.08 -15.27
N PRO A 205 -0.58 -10.22 -16.12
CA PRO A 205 -1.03 -9.13 -16.97
C PRO A 205 -1.25 -7.83 -16.19
N VAL A 206 -0.87 -6.71 -16.74
CA VAL A 206 -0.98 -5.35 -16.18
C VAL A 206 -0.16 -5.14 -14.91
N LEU A 207 -0.17 -6.07 -13.95
CA LEU A 207 0.53 -5.94 -12.66
C LEU A 207 2.04 -6.17 -12.82
N GLY A 208 2.46 -7.05 -13.74
CA GLY A 208 3.84 -7.44 -13.98
C GLY A 208 4.47 -8.21 -12.82
N TRP A 209 3.65 -8.73 -11.88
CA TRP A 209 4.16 -9.53 -10.76
C TRP A 209 4.65 -10.89 -11.27
N SER A 210 5.84 -11.28 -10.84
CA SER A 210 6.49 -12.51 -11.30
C SER A 210 5.60 -13.75 -11.08
N THR A 211 5.50 -14.59 -12.14
CA THR A 211 4.82 -15.89 -12.09
C THR A 211 5.78 -17.06 -11.95
N VAL A 212 7.10 -16.79 -11.90
CA VAL A 212 8.16 -17.81 -11.85
C VAL A 212 9.07 -17.70 -10.64
N GLY A 213 8.93 -16.64 -9.82
CA GLY A 213 9.71 -16.45 -8.60
C GLY A 213 9.00 -15.53 -7.63
N GLY A 214 9.63 -15.25 -6.49
CA GLY A 214 9.10 -14.33 -5.49
C GLY A 214 8.98 -12.91 -6.03
N ASP A 215 7.98 -12.15 -5.55
CA ASP A 215 7.78 -10.76 -5.92
C ASP A 215 7.34 -9.93 -4.71
N LEU A 216 8.24 -9.09 -4.21
CA LEU A 216 8.01 -8.27 -3.02
C LEU A 216 6.96 -7.16 -3.25
N ARG A 217 6.70 -6.81 -4.52
CA ARG A 217 5.66 -5.82 -4.86
C ARG A 217 4.27 -6.26 -4.41
N VAL A 218 4.01 -7.57 -4.34
CA VAL A 218 2.72 -8.13 -3.91
C VAL A 218 2.42 -7.73 -2.46
N ALA A 219 3.34 -8.02 -1.54
CA ALA A 219 3.21 -7.68 -0.13
C ALA A 219 3.15 -6.16 0.07
N HIS A 220 4.00 -5.42 -0.65
CA HIS A 220 4.03 -3.97 -0.63
C HIS A 220 2.69 -3.36 -1.07
N PHE A 221 2.14 -3.80 -2.20
CA PHE A 221 0.87 -3.32 -2.74
C PHE A 221 -0.30 -3.63 -1.80
N VAL A 222 -0.44 -4.88 -1.36
CA VAL A 222 -1.52 -5.30 -0.44
C VAL A 222 -1.44 -4.50 0.87
N GLY A 223 -0.23 -4.30 1.38
CA GLY A 223 -0.01 -3.53 2.60
C GLY A 223 -0.42 -2.06 2.47
N ILE A 224 0.04 -1.36 1.44
CA ILE A 224 -0.31 0.06 1.23
C ILE A 224 -1.83 0.23 1.12
N HIS A 225 -2.51 -0.66 0.40
CA HIS A 225 -3.96 -0.55 0.20
C HIS A 225 -4.80 -0.92 1.42
N ALA A 226 -4.19 -1.42 2.50
CA ALA A 226 -4.86 -1.58 3.78
C ALA A 226 -5.38 -0.23 4.37
N MET A 227 -4.75 0.90 4.00
CA MET A 227 -5.26 2.23 4.35
C MET A 227 -6.65 2.50 3.80
N GLN A 228 -7.02 1.93 2.66
CA GLN A 228 -8.35 2.03 2.07
C GLN A 228 -9.26 0.91 2.58
N ALA A 229 -8.77 -0.33 2.56
CA ALA A 229 -9.56 -1.52 2.83
C ALA A 229 -10.07 -1.59 4.27
N LEU A 230 -9.23 -1.35 5.27
CA LEU A 230 -9.64 -1.52 6.68
C LEU A 230 -10.62 -0.43 7.18
N PRO A 231 -10.46 0.87 6.85
CA PRO A 231 -11.51 1.84 7.13
C PRO A 231 -12.81 1.58 6.35
N LEU A 232 -12.74 1.04 5.13
CA LEU A 232 -13.93 0.62 4.39
C LEU A 232 -14.64 -0.54 5.10
N VAL A 233 -13.91 -1.54 5.59
CA VAL A 233 -14.47 -2.62 6.42
C VAL A 233 -15.15 -2.05 7.67
N ALA A 234 -14.51 -1.09 8.36
CA ALA A 234 -15.08 -0.44 9.53
C ALA A 234 -16.38 0.31 9.18
N TRP A 235 -16.38 1.04 8.07
CA TRP A 235 -17.57 1.76 7.59
C TRP A 235 -18.71 0.81 7.21
N LEU A 236 -18.40 -0.27 6.47
CA LEU A 236 -19.40 -1.28 6.11
C LEU A 236 -20.00 -1.95 7.34
N LEU A 237 -19.16 -2.33 8.32
CA LEU A 237 -19.66 -2.90 9.59
C LEU A 237 -20.52 -1.89 10.37
N ALA A 238 -20.17 -0.60 10.35
CA ALA A 238 -20.99 0.44 11.00
C ALA A 238 -22.33 0.66 10.28
N ALA A 239 -22.36 0.55 8.96
CA ALA A 239 -23.54 0.74 8.13
C ALA A 239 -24.49 -0.48 8.12
N LEU A 240 -24.04 -1.67 8.58
CA LEU A 240 -24.89 -2.86 8.60
C LEU A 240 -26.12 -2.64 9.51
N PRO A 241 -27.36 -2.93 9.05
CA PRO A 241 -28.59 -2.79 9.85
C PRO A 241 -28.77 -3.95 10.84
N ALA A 242 -27.67 -4.40 11.43
CA ALA A 242 -27.65 -5.52 12.40
C ALA A 242 -27.69 -4.96 13.82
N THR A 243 -28.88 -4.76 14.37
CA THR A 243 -29.10 -4.18 15.72
C THR A 243 -28.51 -5.04 16.85
N TRP A 244 -28.36 -6.34 16.60
CA TRP A 244 -27.74 -7.31 17.51
C TRP A 244 -26.21 -7.19 17.60
N LEU A 245 -25.55 -6.54 16.62
CA LEU A 245 -24.14 -6.21 16.69
C LEU A 245 -23.91 -4.89 17.43
N THR A 246 -23.37 -4.97 18.63
CA THR A 246 -22.98 -3.77 19.38
C THR A 246 -21.74 -3.09 18.75
N VAL A 247 -21.52 -1.85 19.14
CA VAL A 247 -20.28 -1.11 18.77
C VAL A 247 -19.02 -1.91 19.15
N ARG A 248 -19.04 -2.59 20.32
CA ARG A 248 -17.92 -3.43 20.76
C ARG A 248 -17.69 -4.64 19.85
N ASP A 249 -18.75 -5.28 19.35
CA ASP A 249 -18.63 -6.42 18.45
C ASP A 249 -18.10 -6.00 17.09
N ARG A 250 -18.62 -4.90 16.55
CA ARG A 250 -18.13 -4.28 15.30
C ARG A 250 -16.65 -3.91 15.41
N THR A 251 -16.25 -3.30 16.53
CA THR A 251 -14.84 -2.96 16.80
C THR A 251 -13.96 -4.21 16.81
N ARG A 252 -14.39 -5.30 17.46
CA ARG A 252 -13.66 -6.58 17.48
C ARG A 252 -13.51 -7.17 16.08
N LEU A 253 -14.55 -7.11 15.25
CA LEU A 253 -14.49 -7.57 13.87
C LEU A 253 -13.47 -6.78 13.05
N VAL A 254 -13.39 -5.46 13.22
CA VAL A 254 -12.36 -4.63 12.59
C VAL A 254 -10.95 -4.98 13.09
N GLN A 255 -10.80 -5.27 14.40
CA GLN A 255 -9.52 -5.72 14.97
C GLN A 255 -9.08 -7.05 14.36
N VAL A 256 -10.01 -8.01 14.23
CA VAL A 256 -9.72 -9.30 13.54
C VAL A 256 -9.28 -9.07 12.10
N ALA A 257 -9.98 -8.21 11.35
CA ALA A 257 -9.60 -7.86 9.99
C ALA A 257 -8.21 -7.20 9.92
N GLY A 258 -7.89 -6.32 10.88
CA GLY A 258 -6.58 -5.67 10.97
C GLY A 258 -5.44 -6.66 11.24
N VAL A 259 -5.62 -7.57 12.20
CA VAL A 259 -4.63 -8.64 12.50
C VAL A 259 -4.47 -9.58 11.32
N ALA A 260 -5.57 -10.00 10.69
CA ALA A 260 -5.54 -10.82 9.49
C ALA A 260 -4.84 -10.11 8.33
N GLY A 261 -5.12 -8.83 8.10
CA GLY A 261 -4.45 -8.02 7.09
C GLY A 261 -2.92 -7.94 7.29
N LEU A 262 -2.49 -7.72 8.55
CA LEU A 262 -1.07 -7.74 8.88
C LEU A 262 -0.44 -9.11 8.63
N ALA A 263 -1.10 -10.19 9.08
CA ALA A 263 -0.63 -11.55 8.85
C ALA A 263 -0.51 -11.89 7.36
N VAL A 264 -1.47 -11.43 6.53
CA VAL A 264 -1.43 -11.61 5.07
C VAL A 264 -0.24 -10.88 4.46
N VAL A 265 0.03 -9.62 4.84
CA VAL A 265 1.19 -8.87 4.32
C VAL A 265 2.50 -9.55 4.68
N LEU A 266 2.65 -9.99 5.93
CA LEU A 266 3.85 -10.72 6.39
C LEU A 266 4.00 -12.07 5.68
N LEU A 267 2.91 -12.80 5.47
CA LEU A 267 2.90 -14.06 4.74
C LEU A 267 3.32 -13.87 3.27
N LEU A 268 2.79 -12.85 2.59
CA LEU A 268 3.15 -12.53 1.21
C LEU A 268 4.60 -12.11 1.07
N ALA A 269 5.12 -11.32 2.03
CA ALA A 269 6.53 -10.98 2.07
C ALA A 269 7.42 -12.22 2.29
N TRP A 270 7.04 -13.07 3.22
CA TRP A 270 7.75 -14.34 3.50
C TRP A 270 7.70 -15.29 2.29
N GLN A 271 6.54 -15.45 1.63
CA GLN A 271 6.41 -16.22 0.39
C GLN A 271 7.36 -15.69 -0.69
N ALA A 272 7.37 -14.38 -0.91
CA ALA A 272 8.26 -13.75 -1.89
C ALA A 272 9.75 -13.98 -1.56
N LEU A 273 10.16 -13.83 -0.30
CA LEU A 273 11.54 -14.05 0.15
C LEU A 273 11.99 -15.51 0.00
N ARG A 274 11.05 -16.45 -0.03
CA ARG A 274 11.31 -17.86 -0.36
C ARG A 274 11.43 -18.13 -1.87
N GLY A 275 11.38 -17.09 -2.70
CA GLY A 275 11.43 -17.22 -4.15
C GLY A 275 10.17 -17.77 -4.78
N GLN A 276 9.03 -17.77 -4.08
CA GLN A 276 7.78 -18.34 -4.56
C GLN A 276 6.89 -17.29 -5.20
N PRO A 277 6.38 -17.54 -6.42
CA PRO A 277 5.39 -16.65 -7.03
C PRO A 277 4.07 -16.69 -6.25
N LEU A 278 3.32 -15.58 -6.33
CA LEU A 278 1.97 -15.51 -5.74
C LEU A 278 1.07 -16.67 -6.18
N THR A 279 1.17 -17.07 -7.44
CA THR A 279 0.34 -18.08 -8.09
C THR A 279 0.78 -19.51 -7.84
N GLY A 280 1.93 -19.74 -7.20
CA GLY A 280 2.51 -21.07 -6.97
C GLY A 280 3.07 -21.23 -5.56
N PRO A 281 2.25 -21.07 -4.48
CA PRO A 281 2.71 -21.36 -3.12
C PRO A 281 2.95 -22.85 -2.94
N ASP A 282 4.01 -23.23 -2.21
CA ASP A 282 4.18 -24.61 -1.76
C ASP A 282 3.20 -25.00 -0.65
N ALA A 283 3.20 -26.27 -0.26
CA ALA A 283 2.30 -26.80 0.77
C ALA A 283 2.45 -26.07 2.11
N LEU A 284 3.67 -25.63 2.48
CA LEU A 284 3.91 -24.91 3.73
C LEU A 284 3.31 -23.50 3.67
N THR A 285 3.52 -22.79 2.57
CA THR A 285 2.94 -21.43 2.37
C THR A 285 1.41 -21.50 2.29
N ALA A 286 0.87 -22.44 1.52
CA ALA A 286 -0.57 -22.64 1.41
C ALA A 286 -1.19 -23.06 2.74
N GLY A 287 -0.55 -23.96 3.49
CA GLY A 287 -0.96 -24.37 4.82
C GLY A 287 -0.95 -23.20 5.82
N THR A 288 0.09 -22.35 5.78
CA THR A 288 0.15 -21.16 6.63
C THR A 288 -0.96 -20.15 6.27
N ALA A 289 -1.23 -19.95 4.97
CA ALA A 289 -2.36 -19.14 4.53
C ALA A 289 -3.70 -19.67 5.03
N ALA A 290 -3.90 -20.99 4.95
CA ALA A 290 -5.10 -21.65 5.47
C ALA A 290 -5.26 -21.46 6.99
N VAL A 291 -4.19 -21.58 7.75
CA VAL A 291 -4.20 -21.35 9.22
C VAL A 291 -4.57 -19.90 9.52
N VAL A 292 -3.98 -18.92 8.83
CA VAL A 292 -4.32 -17.49 9.01
C VAL A 292 -5.79 -17.24 8.69
N ALA A 293 -6.28 -17.76 7.57
CA ALA A 293 -7.68 -17.62 7.17
C ALA A 293 -8.64 -18.28 8.19
N LEU A 294 -8.34 -19.51 8.61
CA LEU A 294 -9.16 -20.25 9.58
C LEU A 294 -9.19 -19.53 10.94
N ALA A 295 -8.05 -19.05 11.42
CA ALA A 295 -7.98 -18.28 12.67
C ALA A 295 -8.81 -16.98 12.61
N ALA A 296 -8.74 -16.26 11.49
CA ALA A 296 -9.53 -15.04 11.27
C ALA A 296 -11.04 -15.37 11.23
N LEU A 297 -11.43 -16.40 10.46
CA LEU A 297 -12.83 -16.80 10.29
C LEU A 297 -13.43 -17.34 11.60
N THR A 298 -12.71 -18.19 12.34
CA THR A 298 -13.18 -18.74 13.62
C THR A 298 -13.31 -17.65 14.67
N THR A 299 -12.36 -16.71 14.74
CA THR A 299 -12.42 -15.59 15.67
C THR A 299 -13.59 -14.66 15.34
N ALA A 300 -13.76 -14.27 14.06
CA ALA A 300 -14.87 -13.44 13.61
C ALA A 300 -16.21 -14.15 13.83
N GLY A 301 -16.30 -15.44 13.48
CA GLY A 301 -17.47 -16.28 13.72
C GLY A 301 -17.84 -16.37 15.19
N GLY A 302 -16.85 -16.53 16.08
CA GLY A 302 -17.04 -16.49 17.53
C GLY A 302 -17.64 -15.17 18.01
N VAL A 303 -17.15 -14.03 17.53
CA VAL A 303 -17.73 -12.70 17.86
C VAL A 303 -19.18 -12.63 17.41
N VAL A 304 -19.50 -13.06 16.19
CA VAL A 304 -20.86 -13.05 15.63
C VAL A 304 -21.80 -13.98 16.42
N LEU A 305 -21.35 -15.19 16.75
CA LEU A 305 -22.15 -16.17 17.50
C LEU A 305 -22.48 -15.68 18.91
N VAL A 306 -21.49 -15.12 19.62
CA VAL A 306 -21.69 -14.56 20.96
C VAL A 306 -22.67 -13.37 20.91
N ALA A 307 -22.53 -12.49 19.91
CA ALA A 307 -23.43 -11.35 19.72
C ALA A 307 -24.88 -11.81 19.48
N ARG A 308 -25.09 -12.81 18.60
CA ARG A 308 -26.41 -13.36 18.31
C ARG A 308 -27.05 -14.03 19.56
N ARG A 309 -26.28 -14.86 20.30
CA ARG A 309 -26.77 -15.49 21.51
C ARG A 309 -27.22 -14.46 22.57
N ARG A 310 -26.44 -13.40 22.75
CA ARG A 310 -26.78 -12.31 23.69
C ARG A 310 -28.06 -11.60 23.25
N ALA A 311 -28.26 -11.32 21.96
CA ALA A 311 -29.50 -10.71 21.49
C ALA A 311 -30.72 -11.61 21.72
N ALA A 312 -30.63 -12.91 21.43
CA ALA A 312 -31.71 -13.88 21.65
C ALA A 312 -32.11 -13.97 23.15
N VAL A 313 -31.13 -13.96 24.06
CA VAL A 313 -31.42 -13.96 25.53
C VAL A 313 -32.12 -12.68 25.96
N SER A 314 -31.69 -11.51 25.41
CA SER A 314 -32.35 -10.23 25.74
C SER A 314 -33.78 -10.16 25.21
N GLU A 315 -34.05 -10.74 24.03
CA GLU A 315 -35.39 -10.77 23.44
C GLU A 315 -36.32 -11.69 24.25
N ALA A 316 -35.86 -12.85 24.69
CA ALA A 316 -36.60 -13.75 25.52
C ALA A 316 -36.98 -13.12 26.88
N ALA A 317 -36.04 -12.38 27.51
CA ALA A 317 -36.26 -11.70 28.78
C ALA A 317 -37.25 -10.50 28.72
N HIS A 318 -37.64 -10.06 27.54
CA HIS A 318 -38.64 -9.00 27.34
C HIS A 318 -40.04 -9.56 27.05
N LEU A 319 -40.17 -10.86 26.85
CA LEU A 319 -41.44 -11.55 26.60
C LEU A 319 -42.03 -12.18 27.88
N ASP A 320 -41.22 -12.33 28.93
CA ASP A 320 -41.61 -12.73 30.27
C ASP A 320 -41.91 -11.47 31.18
#